data_9f043d0ca0fa6c5fa68013977662cffc
#
_entry.id   9f043d0ca0fa6c5fa68013977662cffc
#
_cell.length_a   1.000
_cell.length_b   1.000
_cell.length_c   1.000
_cell.angle_alpha   90.00
_cell.angle_beta   90.00
_cell.angle_gamma   90.00
#
_symmetry.space_group_name_H-M   'P 1'
#
loop_
_entity.id
_entity.type
_entity.pdbx_description
1 polymer ?
#
loop_
_entity_poly.entity_id
_entity_poly.type
_entity_poly.pdbx_seq_one_letter_code
_entity_poly.pdbx_strand_id
1 'polypeptide(L)'
;DVIEEFIAENEGAVLIEKERLWPHKIKGEGHFVAKIQKLDDEDCRVKEMKLKKLNNEIKEYRNFEKKFLNINLDNRFMLRGDNLYLVPDECPNVEKLKVLRYGLHLGVLKKNRFEPSHALSHYLKPEQIKYVQNIELNDETIFDYLRGNVINTGESRGWVAVAVEGIPIGWGKESNGILKNHYPKGLRINY
;
A
#
# COMPACT_ATOMS: atom_id res chain seq x y z
N ASP A 1 20.90 -29.33 8.32
CA ASP A 1 20.04 -28.35 7.61
C ASP A 1 19.40 -27.41 8.64
N VAL A 2 19.40 -26.10 8.38
CA VAL A 2 18.86 -25.06 9.30
C VAL A 2 17.43 -25.38 9.75
N ILE A 3 16.61 -25.92 8.85
CA ILE A 3 15.22 -26.28 9.19
C ILE A 3 15.18 -27.50 10.12
N GLU A 4 16.02 -28.49 9.89
CA GLU A 4 16.07 -29.67 10.74
C GLU A 4 16.58 -29.36 12.15
N GLU A 5 17.56 -28.48 12.25
CA GLU A 5 18.08 -27.95 13.52
C GLU A 5 16.98 -27.16 14.26
N PHE A 6 16.31 -26.23 13.55
CA PHE A 6 15.19 -25.48 14.11
C PHE A 6 14.06 -26.36 14.64
N ILE A 7 13.64 -27.38 13.88
CA ILE A 7 12.59 -28.33 14.32
C ILE A 7 13.05 -29.18 15.51
N ALA A 8 14.31 -29.56 15.55
CA ALA A 8 14.86 -30.34 16.68
C ALA A 8 14.94 -29.54 17.98
N GLU A 9 15.12 -28.22 17.88
CA GLU A 9 15.17 -27.30 19.03
C GLU A 9 13.78 -26.77 19.46
N ASN A 10 12.73 -26.97 18.65
CA ASN A 10 11.40 -26.41 18.88
C ASN A 10 10.32 -27.50 18.76
N GLU A 11 10.04 -28.20 19.87
CA GLU A 11 9.05 -29.30 19.94
C GLU A 11 7.65 -28.90 19.48
N GLY A 12 7.28 -27.61 19.64
CA GLY A 12 6.01 -27.06 19.17
C GLY A 12 5.98 -26.66 17.69
N ALA A 13 7.01 -27.01 16.90
CA ALA A 13 7.09 -26.71 15.48
C ALA A 13 7.13 -27.98 14.63
N VAL A 14 6.29 -28.03 13.58
CA VAL A 14 6.25 -29.16 12.64
C VAL A 14 6.52 -28.66 11.23
N LEU A 15 7.47 -29.33 10.54
CA LEU A 15 7.70 -29.11 9.13
C LEU A 15 6.58 -29.76 8.32
N ILE A 16 5.81 -28.96 7.59
CA ILE A 16 4.73 -29.44 6.71
C ILE A 16 5.30 -29.79 5.33
N GLU A 17 6.13 -28.90 4.78
CA GLU A 17 6.66 -29.02 3.43
C GLU A 17 7.94 -28.21 3.30
N LYS A 18 8.90 -28.70 2.52
CA LYS A 18 10.06 -27.92 2.08
C LYS A 18 10.38 -28.18 0.62
N GLU A 19 10.78 -27.15 -0.10
CA GLU A 19 11.17 -27.26 -1.50
C GLU A 19 12.38 -26.36 -1.79
N ARG A 20 13.24 -26.85 -2.66
CA ARG A 20 14.34 -26.06 -3.22
C ARG A 20 14.12 -25.86 -4.71
N LEU A 21 13.92 -24.63 -5.08
CA LEU A 21 13.78 -24.19 -6.47
C LEU A 21 15.17 -23.98 -7.06
N TRP A 22 15.56 -24.85 -8.01
CA TRP A 22 16.86 -24.80 -8.63
C TRP A 22 16.84 -23.95 -9.91
N PRO A 23 17.82 -23.02 -10.15
CA PRO A 23 17.85 -22.16 -11.34
C PRO A 23 17.87 -22.94 -12.66
N HIS A 24 18.40 -24.15 -12.68
CA HIS A 24 18.43 -25.02 -13.86
C HIS A 24 17.11 -25.76 -14.13
N LYS A 25 16.19 -25.75 -13.18
CA LYS A 25 14.86 -26.41 -13.31
C LYS A 25 13.71 -25.43 -13.52
N ILE A 26 13.88 -24.17 -13.14
CA ILE A 26 12.86 -23.12 -13.23
C ILE A 26 13.45 -21.89 -13.92
N LYS A 27 12.58 -21.11 -14.58
CA LYS A 27 12.97 -19.80 -15.09
C LYS A 27 12.95 -18.80 -13.92
N GLY A 28 14.11 -18.48 -13.35
CA GLY A 28 14.26 -17.56 -12.23
C GLY A 28 15.49 -17.85 -11.39
N GLU A 29 15.62 -17.11 -10.30
CA GLU A 29 16.67 -17.33 -9.29
C GLU A 29 16.35 -18.55 -8.43
N GLY A 30 17.39 -19.15 -7.85
CA GLY A 30 17.20 -20.26 -6.92
C GLY A 30 16.63 -19.78 -5.58
N HIS A 31 15.62 -20.48 -5.09
CA HIS A 31 15.00 -20.19 -3.80
C HIS A 31 14.88 -21.47 -2.96
N PHE A 32 14.77 -21.29 -1.66
CA PHE A 32 14.39 -22.32 -0.72
C PHE A 32 13.15 -21.86 0.04
N VAL A 33 12.16 -22.73 0.14
CA VAL A 33 10.89 -22.48 0.84
C VAL A 33 10.64 -23.61 1.83
N ALA A 34 10.26 -23.28 3.06
CA ALA A 34 9.79 -24.24 4.05
C ALA A 34 8.51 -23.71 4.70
N LYS A 35 7.51 -24.57 4.81
CA LYS A 35 6.26 -24.31 5.51
C LYS A 35 6.31 -25.01 6.86
N ILE A 36 6.31 -24.24 7.93
CA ILE A 36 6.36 -24.73 9.29
C ILE A 36 5.04 -24.36 9.98
N GLN A 37 4.47 -25.31 10.69
CA GLN A 37 3.29 -25.09 11.54
C GLN A 37 3.71 -25.02 12.99
N LYS A 38 3.26 -23.98 13.70
CA LYS A 38 3.31 -23.92 15.16
C LYS A 38 2.12 -24.69 15.72
N LEU A 39 2.37 -25.66 16.61
CA LEU A 39 1.34 -26.51 17.22
C LEU A 39 0.82 -25.97 18.56
N ASP A 40 1.65 -25.23 19.27
CA ASP A 40 1.31 -24.76 20.61
C ASP A 40 0.60 -23.43 20.54
N ASP A 41 -0.61 -23.37 21.10
CA ASP A 41 -1.28 -22.16 21.53
C ASP A 41 -0.73 -21.72 22.89
N GLU A 42 0.52 -21.35 22.97
CA GLU A 42 0.93 -20.54 24.09
C GLU A 42 0.10 -19.25 24.08
N ASP A 43 -0.49 -18.96 25.22
CA ASP A 43 -1.32 -17.75 25.47
C ASP A 43 -0.42 -16.50 25.37
N CYS A 44 0.10 -16.26 24.16
CA CYS A 44 0.97 -15.13 23.87
C CYS A 44 0.09 -13.89 23.88
N ARG A 45 -0.12 -13.32 25.06
CA ARG A 45 -0.83 -12.05 25.24
C ARG A 45 0.01 -10.91 24.68
N VAL A 46 0.01 -10.79 23.38
CA VAL A 46 0.60 -9.64 22.71
C VAL A 46 -0.24 -8.41 23.06
N LYS A 47 0.38 -7.45 23.72
CA LYS A 47 -0.29 -6.17 23.99
C LYS A 47 -0.60 -5.49 22.66
N GLU A 48 -1.85 -5.14 22.46
CA GLU A 48 -2.24 -4.35 21.32
C GLU A 48 -1.61 -2.95 21.33
N MET A 49 -1.42 -2.43 20.13
CA MET A 49 -0.97 -1.07 19.94
C MET A 49 -2.05 -0.07 20.36
N LYS A 50 -1.73 0.76 21.34
CA LYS A 50 -2.60 1.86 21.75
C LYS A 50 -2.40 3.02 20.79
N LEU A 51 -3.41 3.29 19.96
CA LEU A 51 -3.40 4.43 19.06
C LEU A 51 -4.01 5.66 19.73
N LYS A 52 -3.34 6.79 19.58
CA LYS A 52 -3.90 8.08 19.96
C LYS A 52 -5.03 8.43 19.01
N LYS A 53 -6.17 8.88 19.53
CA LYS A 53 -7.26 9.40 18.70
C LYS A 53 -6.79 10.70 18.02
N LEU A 54 -6.77 10.67 16.68
CA LEU A 54 -6.38 11.81 15.84
C LEU A 54 -7.65 12.51 15.34
N ASN A 55 -7.75 13.81 15.51
CA ASN A 55 -8.88 14.64 15.05
C ASN A 55 -8.36 15.80 14.18
N ASN A 56 -7.86 16.86 14.81
CA ASN A 56 -7.37 18.05 14.09
C ASN A 56 -6.08 17.75 13.32
N GLU A 57 -5.27 16.81 13.80
CA GLU A 57 -4.02 16.42 13.17
C GLU A 57 -4.21 15.85 11.76
N ILE A 58 -5.38 15.23 11.51
CA ILE A 58 -5.70 14.62 10.20
C ILE A 58 -6.77 15.39 9.40
N LYS A 59 -7.00 16.65 9.74
CA LYS A 59 -8.01 17.49 9.07
C LYS A 59 -7.83 17.53 7.56
N GLU A 60 -6.60 17.65 7.09
CA GLU A 60 -6.33 17.73 5.65
C GLU A 60 -6.58 16.40 4.94
N TYR A 61 -6.36 15.28 5.61
CA TYR A 61 -6.77 13.97 5.11
C TYR A 61 -8.30 13.84 5.05
N ARG A 62 -9.03 14.25 6.09
CA ARG A 62 -10.50 14.23 6.09
C ARG A 62 -11.11 15.11 5.00
N ASN A 63 -10.50 16.26 4.73
CA ASN A 63 -10.88 17.12 3.60
C ASN A 63 -10.65 16.42 2.25
N PHE A 64 -9.51 15.74 2.10
CA PHE A 64 -9.22 14.93 0.91
C PHE A 64 -10.24 13.80 0.76
N GLU A 65 -10.48 13.01 1.80
CA GLU A 65 -11.42 11.90 1.83
C GLU A 65 -12.82 12.37 1.40
N LYS A 66 -13.36 13.39 2.06
CA LYS A 66 -14.67 13.98 1.73
C LYS A 66 -14.75 14.46 0.28
N LYS A 67 -13.68 15.02 -0.26
CA LYS A 67 -13.68 15.62 -1.60
C LYS A 67 -13.47 14.62 -2.72
N PHE A 68 -12.66 13.58 -2.50
CA PHE A 68 -12.17 12.71 -3.57
C PHE A 68 -12.55 11.23 -3.40
N LEU A 69 -13.06 10.82 -2.24
CA LEU A 69 -13.48 9.44 -2.00
C LEU A 69 -15.00 9.31 -1.78
N ASN A 70 -15.54 8.15 -2.12
CA ASN A 70 -16.93 7.75 -1.87
C ASN A 70 -17.06 6.93 -0.59
N ILE A 71 -15.97 6.73 0.13
CA ILE A 71 -15.92 5.98 1.39
C ILE A 71 -15.27 6.82 2.47
N ASN A 72 -15.54 6.46 3.72
CA ASN A 72 -14.78 6.91 4.88
C ASN A 72 -13.94 5.75 5.38
N LEU A 73 -12.64 5.94 5.46
CA LEU A 73 -11.75 5.00 6.12
C LEU A 73 -11.78 5.34 7.62
N ASP A 74 -12.39 4.44 8.40
CA ASP A 74 -12.53 4.66 9.84
C ASP A 74 -11.41 3.99 10.64
N ASN A 75 -11.08 4.62 11.73
CA ASN A 75 -10.69 4.17 13.04
C ASN A 75 -9.23 4.17 13.43
N ARG A 76 -8.34 3.45 12.79
CA ARG A 76 -7.02 3.18 13.39
C ARG A 76 -5.90 3.95 12.68
N PHE A 77 -5.99 5.27 12.79
CA PHE A 77 -4.97 6.14 12.20
C PHE A 77 -3.75 6.26 13.09
N MET A 78 -2.59 6.20 12.45
CA MET A 78 -1.30 6.49 13.07
C MET A 78 -0.56 7.56 12.28
N LEU A 79 -0.06 8.57 12.98
CA LEU A 79 0.80 9.60 12.40
C LEU A 79 2.25 9.36 12.82
N ARG A 80 3.16 9.31 11.85
CA ARG A 80 4.61 9.24 12.05
C ARG A 80 5.30 10.32 11.22
N GLY A 81 5.77 11.37 11.90
CA GLY A 81 6.11 12.62 11.22
C GLY A 81 4.89 13.14 10.46
N ASP A 82 5.04 13.43 9.20
CA ASP A 82 3.95 13.86 8.30
C ASP A 82 3.20 12.68 7.63
N ASN A 83 3.65 11.43 7.82
CA ASN A 83 3.06 10.27 7.16
C ASN A 83 1.88 9.73 7.95
N LEU A 84 0.74 9.59 7.29
CA LEU A 84 -0.49 9.03 7.83
C LEU A 84 -0.65 7.59 7.39
N TYR A 85 -0.93 6.71 8.35
CA TYR A 85 -1.16 5.28 8.12
C TYR A 85 -2.52 4.86 8.64
N LEU A 86 -3.13 3.92 7.96
CA LEU A 86 -4.23 3.11 8.48
C LEU A 86 -3.63 1.80 9.01
N VAL A 87 -3.77 1.58 10.31
CA VAL A 87 -3.20 0.43 11.01
C VAL A 87 -4.26 -0.67 11.11
N PRO A 88 -3.93 -1.95 10.87
CA PRO A 88 -4.87 -3.05 11.04
C PRO A 88 -5.43 -3.12 12.45
N ASP A 89 -6.64 -3.68 12.59
CA ASP A 89 -7.16 -4.11 13.87
C ASP A 89 -6.21 -5.16 14.47
N GLU A 90 -6.19 -5.29 15.78
CA GLU A 90 -5.34 -6.26 16.49
C GLU A 90 -3.82 -6.12 16.22
N CYS A 91 -3.39 -4.95 15.75
CA CYS A 91 -1.96 -4.72 15.52
C CYS A 91 -1.19 -4.80 16.85
N PRO A 92 -0.16 -5.65 16.94
CA PRO A 92 0.65 -5.77 18.13
C PRO A 92 1.42 -4.48 18.45
N ASN A 93 1.76 -4.27 19.71
CA ASN A 93 2.63 -3.16 20.10
C ASN A 93 4.04 -3.37 19.55
N VAL A 94 4.43 -2.52 18.61
CA VAL A 94 5.71 -2.56 17.91
C VAL A 94 6.66 -1.41 18.28
N GLU A 95 6.39 -0.70 19.40
CA GLU A 95 7.16 0.50 19.79
C GLU A 95 8.66 0.26 19.95
N LYS A 96 9.05 -0.97 20.32
CA LYS A 96 10.46 -1.35 20.50
C LYS A 96 11.09 -1.97 19.26
N LEU A 97 10.35 -2.08 18.18
CA LEU A 97 10.81 -2.70 16.95
C LEU A 97 11.16 -1.66 15.88
N LYS A 98 12.12 -1.98 15.03
CA LYS A 98 12.36 -1.23 13.80
C LYS A 98 11.28 -1.60 12.78
N VAL A 99 10.24 -0.77 12.71
CA VAL A 99 9.11 -1.00 11.80
C VAL A 99 9.39 -0.33 10.46
N LEU A 100 9.34 -1.12 9.39
CA LEU A 100 9.49 -0.63 8.02
C LEU A 100 8.18 -0.03 7.49
N ARG A 101 7.02 -0.60 7.90
CA ARG A 101 5.70 -0.14 7.48
C ARG A 101 4.66 -0.45 8.55
N TYR A 102 3.89 0.55 8.97
CA TYR A 102 2.91 0.44 10.06
C TYR A 102 1.51 -0.01 9.61
N GLY A 103 1.34 -0.38 8.37
CA GLY A 103 0.06 -0.71 7.75
C GLY A 103 -0.06 -0.01 6.40
N LEU A 104 -1.30 0.34 6.00
CA LEU A 104 -1.53 1.06 4.76
C LEU A 104 -1.06 2.52 4.88
N HIS A 105 -0.06 2.90 4.13
CA HIS A 105 0.33 4.30 4.01
C HIS A 105 -0.74 5.06 3.21
N LEU A 106 -1.48 5.93 3.86
CA LEU A 106 -2.52 6.74 3.21
C LEU A 106 -1.94 7.89 2.42
N GLY A 107 -0.92 8.55 2.95
CA GLY A 107 -0.27 9.68 2.30
C GLY A 107 0.46 10.58 3.29
N VAL A 108 0.77 11.79 2.83
CA VAL A 108 1.57 12.77 3.57
C VAL A 108 0.73 14.00 3.87
N LEU A 109 0.68 14.38 5.15
CA LEU A 109 0.10 15.65 5.59
C LEU A 109 1.10 16.77 5.31
N LYS A 110 0.66 17.79 4.60
CA LYS A 110 1.42 19.00 4.31
C LYS A 110 0.65 20.21 4.82
N LYS A 111 1.31 21.35 4.88
CA LYS A 111 0.62 22.61 5.23
C LYS A 111 -0.56 22.84 4.26
N ASN A 112 -1.78 22.82 4.83
CA ASN A 112 -3.05 23.06 4.13
C ASN A 112 -3.38 22.09 2.97
N ARG A 113 -2.78 20.90 2.93
CA ARG A 113 -3.10 19.87 1.93
C ARG A 113 -2.69 18.48 2.38
N PHE A 114 -3.32 17.49 1.76
CA PHE A 114 -2.94 16.09 1.85
C PHE A 114 -2.45 15.60 0.47
N GLU A 115 -1.38 14.84 0.47
CA GLU A 115 -0.84 14.19 -0.73
C GLU A 115 -1.06 12.67 -0.60
N PRO A 116 -1.99 12.06 -1.37
CA PRO A 116 -2.28 10.65 -1.27
C PRO A 116 -1.08 9.82 -1.73
N SER A 117 -0.84 8.71 -1.05
CA SER A 117 0.22 7.78 -1.40
C SER A 117 -0.16 6.90 -2.58
N HIS A 118 0.84 6.35 -3.25
CA HIS A 118 0.64 5.32 -4.26
C HIS A 118 -0.03 4.05 -3.69
N ALA A 119 0.31 3.66 -2.46
CA ALA A 119 -0.33 2.53 -1.79
C ALA A 119 -1.84 2.71 -1.60
N LEU A 120 -2.29 3.95 -1.35
CA LEU A 120 -3.72 4.24 -1.25
C LEU A 120 -4.45 4.01 -2.57
N SER A 121 -3.86 4.35 -3.73
CA SER A 121 -4.51 4.09 -5.03
C SER A 121 -4.72 2.60 -5.28
N HIS A 122 -3.76 1.75 -4.90
CA HIS A 122 -3.88 0.30 -5.06
C HIS A 122 -4.80 -0.38 -4.04
N TYR A 123 -5.04 0.26 -2.91
CA TYR A 123 -5.97 -0.24 -1.90
C TYR A 123 -7.43 0.04 -2.26
N LEU A 124 -7.69 1.19 -2.88
CA LEU A 124 -9.04 1.62 -3.21
C LEU A 124 -9.54 0.92 -4.48
N LYS A 125 -10.82 0.55 -4.46
CA LYS A 125 -11.55 0.13 -5.66
C LYS A 125 -12.02 1.37 -6.44
N PRO A 126 -12.23 1.27 -7.77
CA PRO A 126 -12.65 2.41 -8.59
C PRO A 126 -13.91 3.10 -8.09
N GLU A 127 -14.91 2.33 -7.66
CA GLU A 127 -16.19 2.84 -7.14
C GLU A 127 -16.05 3.62 -5.81
N GLN A 128 -14.94 3.43 -5.13
CA GLN A 128 -14.62 4.17 -3.89
C GLN A 128 -13.94 5.51 -4.15
N ILE A 129 -13.64 5.83 -5.41
CA ILE A 129 -12.97 7.06 -5.82
C ILE A 129 -13.92 7.89 -6.67
N LYS A 130 -14.04 9.20 -6.39
CA LYS A 130 -14.96 10.07 -7.11
C LYS A 130 -14.51 10.42 -8.53
N TYR A 131 -13.21 10.53 -8.73
CA TYR A 131 -12.66 10.95 -10.02
C TYR A 131 -11.63 9.92 -10.46
N VAL A 132 -11.94 9.20 -11.53
CA VAL A 132 -11.10 8.15 -12.11
C VAL A 132 -10.91 8.46 -13.59
N GLN A 133 -9.66 8.56 -14.02
CA GLN A 133 -9.27 8.54 -15.42
C GLN A 133 -8.97 7.09 -15.79
N ASN A 134 -9.93 6.43 -16.41
CA ASN A 134 -9.73 5.07 -16.91
C ASN A 134 -9.07 5.11 -18.29
N ILE A 135 -8.05 4.31 -18.50
CA ILE A 135 -7.30 4.16 -19.75
C ILE A 135 -7.49 2.71 -20.21
N GLU A 136 -7.76 2.52 -21.48
CA GLU A 136 -7.85 1.19 -22.09
C GLU A 136 -6.47 0.56 -22.23
N LEU A 137 -6.37 -0.75 -22.11
CA LEU A 137 -5.08 -1.48 -22.08
C LEU A 137 -4.21 -1.23 -23.32
N ASN A 138 -4.82 -0.98 -24.47
CA ASN A 138 -4.12 -0.75 -25.73
C ASN A 138 -3.82 0.75 -26.01
N ASP A 139 -4.15 1.64 -25.10
CA ASP A 139 -3.90 3.07 -25.24
C ASP A 139 -2.47 3.41 -24.80
N GLU A 140 -1.70 4.01 -25.72
CA GLU A 140 -0.31 4.41 -25.47
C GLU A 140 -0.17 5.44 -24.32
N THR A 141 -1.24 6.12 -23.95
CA THR A 141 -1.31 7.04 -22.80
C THR A 141 -0.90 6.36 -21.49
N ILE A 142 -1.06 5.03 -21.38
CA ILE A 142 -0.56 4.25 -20.24
C ILE A 142 0.94 4.44 -20.07
N PHE A 143 1.69 4.32 -21.17
CA PHE A 143 3.15 4.45 -21.15
C PHE A 143 3.59 5.87 -20.81
N ASP A 144 2.86 6.88 -21.27
CA ASP A 144 3.11 8.27 -20.89
C ASP A 144 2.93 8.44 -19.39
N TYR A 145 1.86 7.89 -18.82
CA TYR A 145 1.66 7.92 -17.39
C TYR A 145 2.77 7.17 -16.63
N LEU A 146 3.14 5.97 -17.05
CA LEU A 146 4.21 5.19 -16.42
C LEU A 146 5.61 5.84 -16.53
N ARG A 147 5.87 6.62 -17.58
CA ARG A 147 7.08 7.44 -17.73
C ARG A 147 7.08 8.69 -16.85
N GLY A 148 5.93 9.06 -16.30
CA GLY A 148 5.77 10.25 -15.47
C GLY A 148 5.43 11.50 -16.25
N ASN A 149 5.02 11.37 -17.52
CA ASN A 149 4.56 12.45 -18.37
C ASN A 149 3.19 12.95 -17.89
N VAL A 150 2.84 14.15 -18.30
CA VAL A 150 1.48 14.66 -18.17
C VAL A 150 0.60 14.00 -19.22
N ILE A 151 -0.68 13.79 -18.89
CA ILE A 151 -1.67 13.27 -19.82
C ILE A 151 -2.85 14.22 -19.92
N ASN A 152 -3.49 14.27 -21.08
CA ASN A 152 -4.72 15.01 -21.26
C ASN A 152 -5.89 14.22 -20.67
N THR A 153 -6.76 14.90 -19.98
CA THR A 153 -7.91 14.30 -19.30
C THR A 153 -9.17 15.14 -19.50
N GLY A 154 -10.27 14.72 -18.86
CA GLY A 154 -11.50 15.50 -18.83
C GLY A 154 -11.41 16.79 -17.99
N GLU A 155 -12.55 17.25 -17.50
CA GLU A 155 -12.70 18.54 -16.79
C GLU A 155 -12.82 18.39 -15.27
N SER A 156 -12.13 17.45 -14.64
CA SER A 156 -12.11 17.36 -13.19
C SER A 156 -11.10 18.35 -12.58
N ARG A 157 -11.21 18.62 -11.29
CA ARG A 157 -10.23 19.45 -10.58
C ARG A 157 -9.75 18.78 -9.32
N GLY A 158 -8.44 18.61 -9.22
CA GLY A 158 -7.78 18.06 -8.03
C GLY A 158 -7.28 16.64 -8.22
N TRP A 159 -7.39 15.83 -7.19
CA TRP A 159 -6.88 14.47 -7.23
C TRP A 159 -7.78 13.55 -8.07
N VAL A 160 -7.16 12.82 -8.97
CA VAL A 160 -7.77 11.83 -9.87
C VAL A 160 -6.97 10.55 -9.77
N ALA A 161 -7.62 9.41 -9.61
CA ALA A 161 -6.97 8.14 -9.77
C ALA A 161 -6.82 7.82 -11.25
N VAL A 162 -5.64 7.38 -11.66
CA VAL A 162 -5.44 6.81 -12.98
C VAL A 162 -5.63 5.30 -12.87
N ALA A 163 -6.48 4.75 -13.71
CA ALA A 163 -6.81 3.33 -13.74
C ALA A 163 -6.62 2.76 -15.15
N VAL A 164 -6.30 1.48 -15.22
CA VAL A 164 -6.27 0.70 -16.47
C VAL A 164 -7.29 -0.41 -16.34
N GLU A 165 -8.23 -0.50 -17.29
CA GLU A 165 -9.35 -1.47 -17.23
C GLU A 165 -10.06 -1.48 -15.88
N GLY A 166 -10.26 -0.30 -15.28
CA GLY A 166 -10.89 -0.16 -13.98
C GLY A 166 -9.99 -0.44 -12.77
N ILE A 167 -8.73 -0.80 -12.94
CA ILE A 167 -7.79 -1.07 -11.84
C ILE A 167 -6.95 0.19 -11.58
N PRO A 168 -7.06 0.85 -10.40
CA PRO A 168 -6.26 2.02 -10.10
C PRO A 168 -4.77 1.70 -10.02
N ILE A 169 -3.97 2.41 -10.81
CA ILE A 169 -2.52 2.23 -10.90
C ILE A 169 -1.73 3.39 -10.29
N GLY A 170 -2.40 4.46 -9.90
CA GLY A 170 -1.74 5.60 -9.26
C GLY A 170 -2.62 6.85 -9.21
N TRP A 171 -2.00 7.98 -8.86
CA TRP A 171 -2.65 9.28 -8.76
C TRP A 171 -2.12 10.28 -9.77
N GLY A 172 -2.97 11.19 -10.17
CA GLY A 172 -2.61 12.42 -10.80
C GLY A 172 -3.35 13.60 -10.18
N LYS A 173 -2.90 14.80 -10.47
CA LYS A 173 -3.58 16.02 -10.07
C LYS A 173 -3.99 16.81 -11.30
N GLU A 174 -5.28 16.87 -11.56
CA GLU A 174 -5.82 17.48 -12.75
C GLU A 174 -6.12 18.97 -12.53
N SER A 175 -5.83 19.74 -13.55
CA SER A 175 -6.18 21.15 -13.66
C SER A 175 -6.29 21.53 -15.13
N ASN A 176 -7.45 22.12 -15.52
CA ASN A 176 -7.70 22.60 -16.88
C ASN A 176 -7.47 21.57 -18.00
N GLY A 177 -7.95 20.33 -17.80
CA GLY A 177 -7.82 19.26 -18.78
C GLY A 177 -6.45 18.60 -18.84
N ILE A 178 -5.52 18.99 -17.98
CA ILE A 178 -4.18 18.43 -17.91
C ILE A 178 -3.98 17.75 -16.55
N LEU A 179 -3.65 16.47 -16.57
CA LEU A 179 -3.34 15.70 -15.38
C LEU A 179 -1.82 15.70 -15.16
N LYS A 180 -1.40 16.41 -14.11
CA LYS A 180 -0.03 16.34 -13.62
C LYS A 180 0.22 15.01 -12.93
N ASN A 181 1.23 14.30 -13.40
CA ASN A 181 1.56 12.96 -12.97
C ASN A 181 2.11 12.91 -11.55
N HIS A 182 1.56 12.02 -10.71
CA HIS A 182 2.02 11.73 -9.36
C HIS A 182 2.47 10.27 -9.19
N TYR A 183 2.75 9.56 -10.30
CA TYR A 183 3.34 8.23 -10.26
C TYR A 183 4.74 8.29 -9.64
N PRO A 184 5.09 7.36 -8.72
CA PRO A 184 6.36 7.42 -8.00
C PRO A 184 7.57 7.40 -8.92
N LYS A 185 8.49 8.33 -8.73
CA LYS A 185 9.68 8.44 -9.59
C LYS A 185 10.49 7.14 -9.69
N GLY A 186 10.61 6.41 -8.58
CA GLY A 186 11.35 5.14 -8.54
C GLY A 186 10.66 3.96 -9.24
N LEU A 187 9.39 4.12 -9.67
CA LEU A 187 8.65 3.10 -10.41
C LEU A 187 8.49 3.44 -11.89
N ARG A 188 8.99 4.59 -12.34
CA ARG A 188 8.85 5.03 -13.73
C ARG A 188 9.69 4.17 -14.68
N ILE A 189 9.10 3.86 -15.83
CA ILE A 189 9.80 3.18 -16.91
C ILE A 189 10.66 4.18 -17.70
N ASN A 190 11.86 3.77 -18.10
CA ASN A 190 12.85 4.64 -18.76
C ASN A 190 13.21 4.15 -20.18
N TYR A 191 12.31 3.40 -20.84
CA TYR A 191 12.53 2.89 -22.21
C TYR A 191 11.35 3.22 -23.14
#